data_1786233c43dc66c81a5b41978c89e917
#
_entry.id   1786233c43dc66c81a5b41978c89e917
#
_cell.length_a   1.000
_cell.length_b   1.000
_cell.length_c   1.000
_cell.angle_alpha   90.00
_cell.angle_beta   90.00
_cell.angle_gamma   90.00
#
_symmetry.space_group_name_H-M   'P 1'
#
loop_
_entity.id
_entity.type
_entity.pdbx_description
1 polymer ?
#
loop_
_entity_poly.entity_id
_entity_poly.type
_entity_poly.pdbx_seq_one_letter_code
_entity_poly.pdbx_strand_id
1 'polypeptide(L)'
;MIFKRWFKPKWQHENAAIRQLAIADLDQSSNEHKEILHELAFNDGAEAVRKTALERLNEFSLWWQASKHEPAERLRQASSVLAQVLPGLVD
;
A
#
# COMPACT_ATOMS: atom_id res chain seq x y z
N MET A 1 28.36 -7.10 10.65
CA MET A 1 27.83 -8.46 10.70
C MET A 1 27.31 -8.90 9.35
N ILE A 2 27.85 -10.00 8.87
CA ILE A 2 27.48 -10.53 7.56
C ILE A 2 26.03 -10.95 7.54
N PHE A 3 25.53 -11.47 8.66
CA PHE A 3 24.18 -12.00 8.71
C PHE A 3 23.11 -10.98 8.40
N LYS A 4 23.32 -9.72 8.72
CA LYS A 4 22.31 -8.69 8.50
C LYS A 4 21.92 -8.55 7.04
N ARG A 5 22.83 -8.87 6.14
CA ARG A 5 22.55 -8.77 4.71
C ARG A 5 21.60 -9.85 4.22
N TRP A 6 21.48 -10.93 4.97
CA TRP A 6 20.61 -12.05 4.58
C TRP A 6 19.20 -11.92 5.10
N PHE A 7 18.98 -10.97 6.02
CA PHE A 7 17.68 -10.84 6.67
C PHE A 7 16.97 -9.59 6.17
N LYS A 8 16.31 -9.74 5.05
CA LYS A 8 15.42 -8.67 4.57
C LYS A 8 14.11 -8.74 5.34
N PRO A 9 13.55 -7.59 5.68
CA PRO A 9 12.19 -7.60 6.24
C PRO A 9 11.23 -8.25 5.25
N LYS A 10 10.14 -8.82 5.77
CA LYS A 10 9.18 -9.52 4.91
C LYS A 10 8.57 -8.61 3.86
N TRP A 11 8.43 -7.33 4.17
CA TRP A 11 7.86 -6.40 3.19
C TRP A 11 8.81 -6.12 2.02
N GLN A 12 10.04 -6.62 2.08
CA GLN A 12 11.00 -6.57 0.96
C GLN A 12 11.24 -7.92 0.32
N HIS A 13 10.48 -8.93 0.71
CA HIS A 13 10.65 -10.28 0.18
C HIS A 13 10.40 -10.31 -1.33
N GLU A 14 11.08 -11.21 -2.03
CA GLU A 14 10.93 -11.36 -3.48
C GLU A 14 9.52 -11.80 -3.85
N ASN A 15 8.90 -12.61 -3.01
CA ASN A 15 7.57 -13.14 -3.27
C ASN A 15 6.53 -12.11 -2.87
N ALA A 16 5.70 -11.69 -3.85
CA ALA A 16 4.69 -10.67 -3.62
C ALA A 16 3.67 -11.09 -2.55
N ALA A 17 3.34 -12.37 -2.48
CA ALA A 17 2.38 -12.85 -1.48
C ALA A 17 2.92 -12.65 -0.07
N ILE A 18 4.23 -12.85 0.11
CA ILE A 18 4.84 -12.63 1.42
C ILE A 18 4.89 -11.15 1.74
N ARG A 19 5.19 -10.29 0.76
CA ARG A 19 5.15 -8.85 0.97
C ARG A 19 3.75 -8.39 1.36
N GLN A 20 2.73 -8.96 0.70
CA GLN A 20 1.34 -8.62 0.99
C GLN A 20 0.97 -8.99 2.44
N LEU A 21 1.36 -10.19 2.87
CA LEU A 21 1.10 -10.63 4.23
C LEU A 21 1.81 -9.75 5.27
N ALA A 22 3.00 -9.27 4.93
CA ALA A 22 3.78 -8.44 5.83
C ALA A 22 3.10 -7.11 6.14
N ILE A 23 2.22 -6.65 5.26
CA ILE A 23 1.51 -5.39 5.46
C ILE A 23 0.67 -5.42 6.74
N ALA A 24 0.13 -6.59 7.09
CA ALA A 24 -0.68 -6.72 8.28
C ALA A 24 0.10 -6.42 9.56
N ASP A 25 1.42 -6.57 9.53
CA ASP A 25 2.27 -6.31 10.67
C ASP A 25 2.76 -4.87 10.75
N LEU A 26 2.42 -4.05 9.76
CA LEU A 26 2.84 -2.65 9.75
C LEU A 26 1.81 -1.80 10.48
N ASP A 27 2.30 -0.94 11.36
CA ASP A 27 1.44 -0.13 12.23
C ASP A 27 1.29 1.28 11.64
N GLN A 28 0.06 1.63 11.28
CA GLN A 28 -0.25 2.94 10.70
C GLN A 28 0.10 4.09 11.63
N SER A 29 0.13 3.87 12.92
CA SER A 29 0.45 4.93 13.87
C SER A 29 1.93 5.21 13.95
N SER A 30 2.77 4.34 13.40
CA SER A 30 4.21 4.54 13.34
C SER A 30 4.56 5.29 12.07
N ASN A 31 5.27 6.41 12.19
CA ASN A 31 5.69 7.17 11.01
C ASN A 31 6.57 6.34 10.08
N GLU A 32 7.45 5.53 10.65
CA GLU A 32 8.33 4.69 9.85
C GLU A 32 7.53 3.65 9.06
N HIS A 33 6.58 2.99 9.73
CA HIS A 33 5.73 1.99 9.05
C HIS A 33 4.83 2.65 8.03
N LYS A 34 4.36 3.85 8.31
CA LYS A 34 3.52 4.57 7.36
C LYS A 34 4.29 4.89 6.08
N GLU A 35 5.56 5.26 6.19
CA GLU A 35 6.39 5.49 5.02
C GLU A 35 6.58 4.21 4.21
N ILE A 36 6.76 3.07 4.89
CA ILE A 36 6.86 1.77 4.22
C ILE A 36 5.58 1.46 3.47
N LEU A 37 4.43 1.70 4.11
CA LEU A 37 3.14 1.47 3.46
C LEU A 37 2.95 2.35 2.24
N HIS A 38 3.36 3.62 2.31
CA HIS A 38 3.30 4.50 1.14
C HIS A 38 4.16 3.98 0.00
N GLU A 39 5.35 3.51 0.33
CA GLU A 39 6.24 2.97 -0.69
C GLU A 39 5.62 1.75 -1.37
N LEU A 40 5.06 0.84 -0.58
CA LEU A 40 4.41 -0.35 -1.14
C LEU A 40 3.16 0.02 -1.95
N ALA A 41 2.42 1.01 -1.49
CA ALA A 41 1.17 1.40 -2.15
C ALA A 41 1.40 1.96 -3.56
N PHE A 42 2.51 2.63 -3.79
CA PHE A 42 2.71 3.32 -5.06
C PHE A 42 3.86 2.78 -5.90
N ASN A 43 4.79 2.07 -5.30
CA ASN A 43 5.99 1.64 -6.01
C ASN A 43 6.19 0.13 -6.08
N ASP A 44 5.38 -0.66 -5.39
CA ASP A 44 5.51 -2.12 -5.48
C ASP A 44 5.12 -2.58 -6.88
N GLY A 45 5.84 -3.57 -7.40
CA GLY A 45 5.56 -4.09 -8.73
C GLY A 45 4.29 -4.92 -8.82
N ALA A 46 3.78 -5.41 -7.71
CA ALA A 46 2.60 -6.27 -7.70
C ALA A 46 1.35 -5.50 -7.32
N GLU A 47 0.32 -5.62 -8.16
CA GLU A 47 -0.94 -4.94 -7.93
C GLU A 47 -1.56 -5.31 -6.57
N ALA A 48 -1.50 -6.59 -6.20
CA ALA A 48 -2.09 -7.04 -4.94
C ALA A 48 -1.42 -6.39 -3.73
N VAL A 49 -0.12 -6.18 -3.81
CA VAL A 49 0.61 -5.52 -2.73
C VAL A 49 0.20 -4.05 -2.65
N ARG A 50 0.16 -3.37 -3.81
CA ARG A 50 -0.26 -1.96 -3.84
C ARG A 50 -1.66 -1.79 -3.29
N LYS A 51 -2.58 -2.66 -3.70
CA LYS A 51 -3.96 -2.60 -3.22
C LYS A 51 -4.03 -2.79 -1.71
N THR A 52 -3.35 -3.80 -1.19
CA THR A 52 -3.38 -4.08 0.23
C THR A 52 -2.79 -2.93 1.05
N ALA A 53 -1.73 -2.32 0.55
CA ALA A 53 -1.12 -1.18 1.24
C ALA A 53 -2.05 0.03 1.22
N LEU A 54 -2.72 0.29 0.09
CA LEU A 54 -3.70 1.38 0.01
C LEU A 54 -4.86 1.16 0.98
N GLU A 55 -5.33 -0.09 1.05
CA GLU A 55 -6.42 -0.44 1.98
C GLU A 55 -5.99 -0.27 3.43
N ARG A 56 -4.75 -0.63 3.73
CA ARG A 56 -4.24 -0.48 5.08
C ARG A 56 -4.13 0.98 5.50
N LEU A 57 -3.67 1.83 4.59
CA LEU A 57 -3.58 3.28 4.83
C LEU A 57 -4.97 3.92 4.85
N ASN A 58 -5.81 3.56 3.91
CA ASN A 58 -7.21 3.98 3.80
C ASN A 58 -7.40 5.49 3.99
N GLU A 59 -6.65 6.29 3.24
CA GLU A 59 -6.75 7.74 3.28
C GLU A 59 -7.28 8.27 1.96
N PHE A 60 -8.21 9.22 2.03
CA PHE A 60 -8.84 9.79 0.84
C PHE A 60 -7.80 10.29 -0.18
N SER A 61 -6.82 11.06 0.30
CA SER A 61 -5.83 11.63 -0.61
C SER A 61 -5.06 10.57 -1.37
N LEU A 62 -4.82 9.42 -0.74
CA LEU A 62 -4.09 8.33 -1.38
C LEU A 62 -4.96 7.59 -2.39
N TRP A 63 -6.23 7.36 -2.07
CA TRP A 63 -7.17 6.79 -3.02
C TRP A 63 -7.34 7.70 -4.23
N TRP A 64 -7.43 9.01 -3.98
CA TRP A 64 -7.55 9.98 -5.06
C TRP A 64 -6.33 9.95 -5.96
N GLN A 65 -5.14 9.90 -5.35
CA GLN A 65 -3.90 9.81 -6.11
C GLN A 65 -3.84 8.53 -6.94
N ALA A 66 -4.24 7.41 -6.34
CA ALA A 66 -4.26 6.13 -7.04
C ALA A 66 -5.26 6.14 -8.19
N SER A 67 -6.38 6.85 -8.04
CA SER A 67 -7.36 6.94 -9.11
C SER A 67 -6.79 7.61 -10.37
N LYS A 68 -5.72 8.37 -10.21
CA LYS A 68 -5.08 9.08 -11.33
C LYS A 68 -3.84 8.37 -11.87
N HIS A 69 -3.10 7.70 -10.99
CA HIS A 69 -1.75 7.24 -11.35
C HIS A 69 -1.52 5.74 -11.23
N GLU A 70 -2.49 5.00 -10.69
CA GLU A 70 -2.32 3.55 -10.52
C GLU A 70 -2.23 2.87 -11.90
N PRO A 71 -1.19 2.05 -12.15
CA PRO A 71 -1.05 1.43 -13.46
C PRO A 71 -2.08 0.34 -13.76
N ALA A 72 -2.60 -0.35 -12.73
CA ALA A 72 -3.60 -1.39 -12.96
C ALA A 72 -4.98 -0.76 -13.05
N GLU A 73 -5.67 -1.00 -14.19
CA GLU A 73 -6.95 -0.34 -14.44
C GLU A 73 -7.98 -0.67 -13.38
N ARG A 74 -8.10 -1.93 -12.99
CA ARG A 74 -9.13 -2.30 -12.01
C ARG A 74 -8.87 -1.67 -10.65
N LEU A 75 -7.59 -1.54 -10.25
CA LEU A 75 -7.27 -0.89 -8.99
C LEU A 75 -7.48 0.61 -9.10
N ARG A 76 -7.17 1.19 -10.27
CA ARG A 76 -7.40 2.61 -10.51
C ARG A 76 -8.89 2.93 -10.42
N GLN A 77 -9.74 2.08 -11.00
CA GLN A 77 -11.18 2.28 -10.94
C GLN A 77 -11.71 2.11 -9.52
N ALA A 78 -11.24 1.12 -8.80
CA ALA A 78 -11.64 0.93 -7.41
C ALA A 78 -11.23 2.13 -6.55
N SER A 79 -10.04 2.66 -6.81
CA SER A 79 -9.55 3.84 -6.10
C SER A 79 -10.42 5.06 -6.38
N SER A 80 -10.86 5.20 -7.62
CA SER A 80 -11.75 6.29 -8.00
C SER A 80 -13.08 6.22 -7.24
N VAL A 81 -13.64 5.03 -7.14
CA VAL A 81 -14.88 4.84 -6.38
C VAL A 81 -14.68 5.20 -4.90
N LEU A 82 -13.61 4.71 -4.30
CA LEU A 82 -13.33 4.97 -2.90
C LEU A 82 -13.06 6.45 -2.64
N ALA A 83 -12.39 7.12 -3.58
CA ALA A 83 -12.14 8.55 -3.45
C ALA A 83 -13.44 9.36 -3.51
N GLN A 84 -14.45 8.84 -4.21
CA GLN A 84 -15.75 9.50 -4.27
C GLN A 84 -16.57 9.25 -3.01
N VAL A 85 -16.45 8.04 -2.46
CA VAL A 85 -17.26 7.65 -1.30
C VAL A 85 -16.74 8.28 -0.01
N LEU A 86 -15.42 8.28 0.19
CA LEU A 86 -14.83 8.76 1.44
C LEU A 86 -15.15 10.22 1.72
N PRO A 87 -15.04 11.15 0.76
CA PRO A 87 -15.42 12.54 1.03
C PRO A 87 -16.91 12.67 1.36
N GLY A 88 -17.75 11.84 0.74
CA GLY A 88 -19.17 11.87 1.02
C GLY A 88 -19.51 11.50 2.45
N LEU A 89 -18.67 10.72 3.10
CA LEU A 89 -18.88 10.35 4.48
C LEU A 89 -18.51 11.48 5.45
N VAL A 90 -17.69 12.40 5.00
CA VAL A 90 -17.25 13.52 5.83
C VAL A 90 -18.30 14.63 5.87
N ASP A 91 -18.99 14.79 4.76
CA ASP A 91 -20.04 15.79 4.67
C ASP A 91 -21.28 15.38 5.47
#